data_654a64707b0954a852c0a0e28aaddcca
#
_entry.id   654a64707b0954a852c0a0e28aaddcca
#
_cell.length_a   1.000
_cell.length_b   1.000
_cell.length_c   1.000
_cell.angle_alpha   90.00
_cell.angle_beta   90.00
_cell.angle_gamma   90.00
#
_symmetry.space_group_name_H-M   'P 1'
#
loop_
_entity.id
_entity.type
_entity.pdbx_description
1 polymer ?
#
loop_
_entity_poly.entity_id
_entity_poly.type
_entity_poly.pdbx_seq_one_letter_code
_entity_poly.pdbx_strand_id
1 'polypeptide(L)'
;MSEPVIIDVRAIPKPQRHPLIFAELEKLPVGGTVVVKNDHNPVPLRGQVDHFFAGQFEWSYLEEGPEIFQLAFQRVAEGAVKAEPKSTLPVV
;
A
#
# COMPACT_ATOMS: atom_id res chain seq x y z
N MET A 1 16.18 -2.06 11.04
CA MET A 1 14.79 -1.70 11.08
C MET A 1 14.56 -0.46 10.32
N SER A 2 13.60 -0.51 9.45
CA SER A 2 13.26 0.65 8.65
C SER A 2 12.19 1.46 9.35
N GLU A 3 12.31 2.77 9.24
CA GLU A 3 11.23 3.63 9.66
C GLU A 3 10.12 3.61 8.62
N PRO A 4 8.88 3.83 9.02
CA PRO A 4 7.79 3.92 8.06
C PRO A 4 8.01 5.05 7.09
N VAL A 5 7.61 4.83 5.85
CA VAL A 5 7.56 5.90 4.85
C VAL A 5 6.20 6.57 4.98
N ILE A 6 6.20 7.86 5.24
CA ILE A 6 4.96 8.61 5.43
C ILE A 6 4.71 9.46 4.19
N ILE A 7 3.55 9.30 3.59
CA ILE A 7 3.16 10.05 2.41
C ILE A 7 1.93 10.87 2.76
N ASP A 8 2.11 12.19 2.82
CA ASP A 8 1.00 13.11 3.07
C ASP A 8 0.44 13.51 1.72
N VAL A 9 -0.63 12.85 1.29
CA VAL A 9 -1.18 13.09 -0.05
C VAL A 9 -2.04 14.33 -0.13
N ARG A 10 -2.30 14.99 1.00
CA ARG A 10 -3.11 16.21 0.96
C ARG A 10 -2.45 17.30 0.14
N ALA A 11 -1.12 17.29 0.07
CA ALA A 11 -0.36 18.27 -0.69
C ALA A 11 -0.12 17.83 -2.14
N ILE A 12 -0.62 16.68 -2.54
CA ILE A 12 -0.35 16.11 -3.85
C ILE A 12 -1.62 16.17 -4.69
N PRO A 13 -1.55 16.62 -5.95
CA PRO A 13 -2.72 16.64 -6.81
C PRO A 13 -3.35 15.26 -6.93
N LYS A 14 -4.68 15.21 -6.91
CA LYS A 14 -5.39 13.94 -6.82
C LYS A 14 -4.98 12.92 -7.89
N PRO A 15 -4.82 13.31 -9.18
CA PRO A 15 -4.45 12.30 -10.17
C PRO A 15 -3.09 11.66 -9.93
N GLN A 16 -2.24 12.29 -9.11
CA GLN A 16 -0.90 11.78 -8.88
C GLN A 16 -0.79 10.97 -7.61
N ARG A 17 -1.84 10.95 -6.78
CA ARG A 17 -1.75 10.32 -5.46
C ARG A 17 -1.58 8.81 -5.54
N HIS A 18 -2.45 8.14 -6.30
CA HIS A 18 -2.39 6.67 -6.37
C HIS A 18 -1.12 6.18 -7.06
N PRO A 19 -0.68 6.76 -8.19
CA PRO A 19 0.59 6.31 -8.77
C PRO A 19 1.76 6.47 -7.83
N LEU A 20 1.81 7.55 -7.07
CA LEU A 20 2.90 7.76 -6.13
C LEU A 20 2.88 6.72 -5.02
N ILE A 21 1.69 6.47 -4.45
CA ILE A 21 1.55 5.49 -3.39
C ILE A 21 1.96 4.11 -3.89
N PHE A 22 1.48 3.72 -5.07
CA PHE A 22 1.81 2.40 -5.61
C PHE A 22 3.31 2.25 -5.89
N ALA A 23 3.96 3.32 -6.36
CA ALA A 23 5.40 3.27 -6.57
C ALA A 23 6.14 3.02 -5.26
N GLU A 24 5.69 3.65 -4.18
CA GLU A 24 6.31 3.44 -2.88
C GLU A 24 6.05 2.02 -2.35
N LEU A 25 4.83 1.51 -2.55
CA LEU A 25 4.52 0.16 -2.11
C LEU A 25 5.35 -0.88 -2.85
N GLU A 26 5.57 -0.68 -4.15
CA GLU A 26 6.36 -1.63 -4.93
C GLU A 26 7.80 -1.74 -4.45
N LYS A 27 8.36 -0.66 -3.95
CA LYS A 27 9.74 -0.64 -3.50
C LYS A 27 9.90 -1.19 -2.08
N LEU A 28 8.79 -1.38 -1.37
CA LEU A 28 8.84 -1.69 0.05
C LEU A 28 9.28 -3.13 0.26
N PRO A 29 10.28 -3.39 1.13
CA PRO A 29 10.64 -4.77 1.47
C PRO A 29 9.62 -5.36 2.43
N VAL A 30 9.63 -6.69 2.53
CA VAL A 30 8.80 -7.37 3.54
C VAL A 30 9.15 -6.82 4.92
N GLY A 31 8.13 -6.49 5.68
CA GLY A 31 8.30 -5.86 7.00
C GLY A 31 8.27 -4.35 6.96
N GLY A 32 8.39 -3.75 5.77
CA GLY A 32 8.32 -2.31 5.66
C GLY A 32 6.89 -1.79 5.71
N THR A 33 6.74 -0.52 5.99
CA THR A 33 5.44 0.11 6.18
C THR A 33 5.39 1.44 5.45
N VAL A 34 4.27 1.69 4.77
CA VAL A 34 3.94 2.99 4.20
C VAL A 34 2.69 3.49 4.91
N VAL A 35 2.75 4.72 5.41
CA VAL A 35 1.59 5.39 6.01
C VAL A 35 1.10 6.46 5.05
N VAL A 36 -0.16 6.36 4.67
CA VAL A 36 -0.79 7.35 3.79
C VAL A 36 -1.65 8.25 4.65
N LYS A 37 -1.36 9.55 4.60
CA LYS A 37 -2.09 10.56 5.36
C LYS A 37 -2.99 11.33 4.41
N ASN A 38 -4.28 11.32 4.67
CA ASN A 38 -5.27 11.85 3.76
C ASN A 38 -6.30 12.68 4.52
N ASP A 39 -7.08 13.47 3.79
CA ASP A 39 -8.15 14.29 4.38
C ASP A 39 -9.52 13.64 4.24
N HIS A 40 -9.57 12.42 3.74
CA HIS A 40 -10.80 11.66 3.68
C HIS A 40 -10.44 10.18 3.75
N ASN A 41 -11.44 9.33 3.98
CA ASN A 41 -11.22 7.90 4.14
C ASN A 41 -10.82 7.30 2.79
N PRO A 42 -9.59 6.73 2.67
CA PRO A 42 -9.11 6.22 1.38
C PRO A 42 -9.62 4.81 1.08
N VAL A 43 -10.93 4.63 1.09
CA VAL A 43 -11.53 3.32 0.84
C VAL A 43 -11.18 2.77 -0.55
N PRO A 44 -11.26 3.56 -1.63
CA PRO A 44 -10.87 3.03 -2.93
C PRO A 44 -9.42 2.57 -2.99
N LEU A 45 -8.53 3.27 -2.27
CA LEU A 45 -7.13 2.88 -2.23
C LEU A 45 -6.95 1.50 -1.61
N ARG A 46 -7.69 1.22 -0.52
CA ARG A 46 -7.60 -0.10 0.10
C ARG A 46 -7.97 -1.21 -0.87
N GLY A 47 -9.05 -1.00 -1.59
CA GLY A 47 -9.49 -1.99 -2.57
C GLY A 47 -8.48 -2.21 -3.68
N GLN A 48 -7.85 -1.13 -4.14
CA GLN A 48 -6.86 -1.23 -5.19
C GLN A 48 -5.60 -1.96 -4.71
N VAL A 49 -5.16 -1.69 -3.48
CA VAL A 49 -4.02 -2.40 -2.93
C VAL A 49 -4.33 -3.89 -2.79
N ASP A 50 -5.52 -4.22 -2.29
CA ASP A 50 -5.92 -5.62 -2.18
C ASP A 50 -5.98 -6.30 -3.55
N HIS A 51 -6.36 -5.56 -4.58
CA HIS A 51 -6.48 -6.13 -5.92
C HIS A 51 -5.12 -6.31 -6.58
N PHE A 52 -4.28 -5.27 -6.56
CA PHE A 52 -3.02 -5.28 -7.29
C PHE A 52 -1.89 -5.97 -6.53
N PHE A 53 -1.98 -6.01 -5.21
CA PHE A 53 -0.97 -6.64 -4.37
C PHE A 53 -1.61 -7.71 -3.49
N ALA A 54 -2.43 -8.55 -4.09
CA ALA A 54 -3.22 -9.53 -3.36
C ALA A 54 -2.33 -10.36 -2.42
N GLY A 55 -2.67 -10.38 -1.14
CA GLY A 55 -1.96 -11.16 -0.15
C GLY A 55 -0.61 -10.61 0.27
N GLN A 56 -0.19 -9.46 -0.25
CA GLN A 56 1.14 -8.93 0.04
C GLN A 56 1.16 -7.88 1.14
N PHE A 57 0.04 -7.24 1.40
CA PHE A 57 -0.02 -6.16 2.38
C PHE A 57 -1.15 -6.38 3.37
N GLU A 58 -0.89 -5.97 4.61
CA GLU A 58 -1.93 -5.78 5.61
C GLU A 58 -2.05 -4.29 5.87
N TRP A 59 -3.25 -3.83 6.15
CA TRP A 59 -3.46 -2.42 6.40
C TRP A 59 -4.26 -2.23 7.68
N SER A 60 -4.01 -1.09 8.33
CA SER A 60 -4.75 -0.72 9.53
C SER A 60 -4.80 0.80 9.60
N TYR A 61 -5.84 1.30 10.24
CA TYR A 61 -5.95 2.74 10.45
C TYR A 61 -5.17 3.14 11.70
N LEU A 62 -4.35 4.16 11.55
CA LEU A 62 -3.71 4.81 12.68
C LEU A 62 -4.54 5.97 13.18
N GLU A 63 -5.33 6.59 12.28
CA GLU A 63 -6.22 7.69 12.63
C GLU A 63 -7.41 7.63 11.67
N GLU A 64 -8.63 7.72 12.20
CA GLU A 64 -9.84 7.55 11.39
C GLU A 64 -10.70 8.81 11.39
N GLY A 65 -10.10 9.95 11.22
CA GLY A 65 -10.85 11.16 11.07
C GLY A 65 -11.22 11.79 12.42
N PRO A 66 -12.15 12.74 12.38
CA PRO A 66 -12.96 13.09 11.20
C PRO A 66 -12.21 13.88 10.13
N GLU A 67 -11.13 14.56 10.49
CA GLU A 67 -10.46 15.45 9.56
C GLU A 67 -9.27 14.82 8.87
N ILE A 68 -8.55 13.96 9.57
CA ILE A 68 -7.35 13.31 9.05
C ILE A 68 -7.53 11.81 9.15
N PHE A 69 -7.16 11.13 8.09
CA PHE A 69 -7.13 9.67 8.05
C PHE A 69 -5.70 9.23 7.79
N GLN A 70 -5.18 8.36 8.62
CA GLN A 70 -3.85 7.76 8.41
C GLN A 70 -4.02 6.27 8.29
N LEU A 71 -3.64 5.75 7.13
CA LEU A 71 -3.79 4.34 6.83
C LEU A 71 -2.40 3.76 6.61
N ALA A 72 -2.05 2.74 7.39
CA ALA A 72 -0.75 2.08 7.30
C ALA A 72 -0.89 0.80 6.46
N PHE A 73 0.04 0.63 5.52
CA PHE A 73 0.17 -0.61 4.75
C PHE A 73 1.50 -1.23 5.10
N GLN A 74 1.49 -2.45 5.60
CA GLN A 74 2.71 -3.19 5.90
C GLN A 74 2.84 -4.35 4.93
N ARG A 75 4.00 -4.46 4.29
CA ARG A 75 4.22 -5.60 3.41
C ARG A 75 4.49 -6.84 4.24
N VAL A 76 3.68 -7.87 4.00
CA VAL A 76 3.78 -9.13 4.75
C VAL A 76 4.27 -10.26 3.87
N ALA A 77 4.35 -10.09 2.56
CA ALA A 77 4.80 -11.12 1.64
C ALA A 77 5.39 -10.48 0.40
N GLU A 78 6.32 -11.19 -0.24
CA GLU A 78 6.87 -10.76 -1.51
C GLU A 78 5.83 -10.84 -2.60
N GLY A 79 6.02 -10.02 -3.56
CA GLY A 79 5.10 -9.94 -4.65
C GLY A 79 5.22 -11.17 -5.52
N ALA A 80 5.13 -11.86 -5.59
CA ALA A 80 5.24 -12.86 -6.31
C ALA A 80 4.77 -13.34 -7.34
N VAL A 81 4.77 -13.33 -6.79
CA VAL A 81 4.65 -13.85 -7.19
C VAL A 81 4.16 -13.75 -8.24
N LYS A 82 4.30 -13.17 -8.62
CA LYS A 82 3.82 -12.82 -9.75
C LYS A 82 4.16 -13.66 -10.84
N ALA A 83 4.35 -14.01 -9.73
CA ALA A 83 4.36 -14.66 -10.05
C ALA A 83 4.18 -15.50 -10.39
N GLU A 84 4.04 -15.74 -10.32
CA GLU A 84 3.98 -16.47 -10.53
C GLU A 84 3.86 -17.06 -10.95
N PRO A 85 3.83 -17.35 -10.97
CA PRO A 85 3.76 -17.95 -11.31
C PRO A 85 3.56 -18.52 -11.56
N LYS A 86 3.32 -18.75 -11.38
CA LYS A 86 3.38 -19.20 -11.42
C LYS A 86 3.54 -19.74 -11.75
N SER A 87 3.40 -19.82 -11.77
CA SER A 87 3.76 -20.34 -11.88
C SER A 87 3.94 -20.83 -12.03
N THR A 88 3.75 -20.95 -11.96
CA THR A 88 4.08 -21.40 -11.92
C THR A 88 4.24 -21.90 -12.05
N LEU A 89 3.88 -22.20 -11.92
CA LEU A 89 4.07 -22.70 -11.91
C LEU A 89 4.25 -23.19 -12.26
N PRO A 90 4.17 -23.40 -12.22
CA PRO A 90 4.42 -23.98 -12.44
C PRO A 90 4.50 -24.38 -12.67
N VAL A 91 4.22 -24.59 -12.58
CA VAL A 91 4.48 -24.88 -12.64
C VAL A 91 4.55 -25.16 -12.96
N VAL A 92 4.31 -25.53 -12.94
CA VAL A 92 4.53 -25.71 -13.11
C VAL A 92 4.60 -25.80 -13.19
#